data_c2863e51205ddcb338cdd02d97a12f4a
#
_entry.id   c2863e51205ddcb338cdd02d97a12f4a
#
_cell.length_a   1.000
_cell.length_b   1.000
_cell.length_c   1.000
_cell.angle_alpha   90.00
_cell.angle_beta   90.00
_cell.angle_gamma   90.00
#
_symmetry.space_group_name_H-M   'P 1'
#
loop_
_entity.id
_entity.type
_entity.pdbx_description
1 polymer ?
#
loop_
_entity_poly.entity_id
_entity_poly.type
_entity_poly.pdbx_seq_one_letter_code
_entity_poly.pdbx_strand_id
1 'polypeptide(L)'
;MPCIYSSMSAKQGKLGAYLKSKTCNGNPSTNTRIGDKTSNISGGNYHIPDNEYNKFLKCYHDHVFIKGNMEYLTEKQLIDNGPVMIDVDLHYSPNVKERQHSSDHITDGLCIYMDKCGEILNIPDDSSVEVFIMEKPNVNCLPEKTKDGIH
;
A
#
# COMPACT_ATOMS: atom_id res chain seq x y z
N MET A 1 -23.39 17.85 39.81
CA MET A 1 -21.95 17.68 39.56
C MET A 1 -21.77 17.65 38.06
N PRO A 2 -21.09 18.60 37.43
CA PRO A 2 -20.87 18.55 36.00
C PRO A 2 -19.68 17.60 35.67
N CYS A 3 -19.93 16.62 34.79
CA CYS A 3 -18.89 15.78 34.23
C CYS A 3 -17.95 16.64 33.37
N ILE A 4 -16.72 16.75 33.82
CA ILE A 4 -15.64 17.35 33.06
C ILE A 4 -15.21 16.32 32.01
N TYR A 5 -15.70 16.46 30.77
CA TYR A 5 -15.10 15.84 29.63
C TYR A 5 -13.74 16.52 29.36
N SER A 6 -12.68 15.97 29.90
CA SER A 6 -11.35 16.35 29.47
C SER A 6 -11.20 15.86 28.02
N SER A 7 -11.10 16.80 27.08
CA SER A 7 -10.69 16.55 25.72
C SER A 7 -9.28 15.94 25.76
N MET A 8 -9.21 14.62 25.67
CA MET A 8 -7.96 13.93 25.35
C MET A 8 -7.60 14.30 23.90
N SER A 9 -6.83 15.36 23.74
CA SER A 9 -6.07 15.59 22.52
C SER A 9 -5.29 14.31 22.24
N ALA A 10 -5.75 13.54 21.26
CA ALA A 10 -5.06 12.34 20.82
C ALA A 10 -3.63 12.74 20.44
N LYS A 11 -2.65 12.32 21.26
CA LYS A 11 -1.24 12.57 20.99
C LYS A 11 -0.95 12.00 19.61
N GLN A 12 -0.78 12.87 18.66
CA GLN A 12 -0.32 12.52 17.31
C GLN A 12 0.95 11.67 17.47
N GLY A 13 0.90 10.40 17.08
CA GLY A 13 2.04 9.48 17.24
C GLY A 13 3.26 10.00 16.47
N LYS A 14 4.42 9.42 16.69
CA LYS A 14 5.68 9.83 16.05
C LYS A 14 5.55 9.97 14.53
N LEU A 15 4.84 9.04 13.86
CA LEU A 15 4.60 9.10 12.41
C LEU A 15 3.78 10.33 12.04
N GLY A 16 2.68 10.61 12.74
CA GLY A 16 1.84 11.78 12.46
C GLY A 16 2.58 13.11 12.62
N ALA A 17 3.42 13.23 13.67
CA ALA A 17 4.25 14.42 13.87
C ALA A 17 5.32 14.55 12.77
N TYR A 18 5.93 13.44 12.35
CA TYR A 18 6.89 13.41 11.25
C TYR A 18 6.22 13.85 9.94
N LEU A 19 5.11 13.24 9.56
CA LEU A 19 4.36 13.58 8.34
C LEU A 19 3.92 15.03 8.33
N LYS A 20 3.45 15.57 9.46
CA LYS A 20 3.07 16.99 9.56
C LYS A 20 4.25 17.92 9.22
N SER A 21 5.49 17.57 9.59
CA SER A 21 6.68 18.34 9.23
C SER A 21 7.07 18.24 7.74
N LYS A 22 6.48 17.29 7.02
CA LYS A 22 6.73 17.00 5.61
C LYS A 22 5.56 17.35 4.69
N THR A 23 4.52 18.01 5.23
CA THR A 23 3.36 18.42 4.45
C THR A 23 3.78 19.34 3.30
N CYS A 24 3.28 19.08 2.11
CA CYS A 24 3.50 19.90 0.93
C CYS A 24 2.18 20.13 0.16
N ASN A 25 2.14 21.20 -0.62
CA ASN A 25 1.00 21.53 -1.48
C ASN A 25 1.36 21.15 -2.93
N GLY A 26 0.84 20.01 -3.40
CA GLY A 26 1.07 19.57 -4.78
C GLY A 26 2.40 18.84 -5.01
N ASN A 27 3.03 19.06 -6.16
CA ASN A 27 4.35 18.52 -6.50
C ASN A 27 5.46 19.40 -5.92
N PRO A 28 6.58 18.81 -5.43
CA PRO A 28 6.91 17.39 -5.51
C PRO A 28 6.46 16.64 -4.24
N SER A 29 5.31 15.97 -4.29
CA SER A 29 4.94 15.04 -3.20
C SER A 29 5.42 13.63 -3.53
N THR A 30 5.98 12.93 -2.54
CA THR A 30 6.41 11.53 -2.67
C THR A 30 5.36 10.56 -2.13
N ASN A 31 4.54 11.02 -1.20
CA ASN A 31 3.54 10.20 -0.53
C ASN A 31 2.21 10.95 -0.40
N THR A 32 1.12 10.18 -0.41
CA THR A 32 -0.23 10.66 -0.13
C THR A 32 -0.84 9.86 1.00
N ARG A 33 -1.64 10.50 1.84
CA ARG A 33 -2.36 9.85 2.92
C ARG A 33 -3.85 10.11 2.78
N ILE A 34 -4.64 9.06 2.76
CA ILE A 34 -6.09 9.17 2.78
C ILE A 34 -6.53 9.46 4.22
N GLY A 35 -7.33 10.52 4.39
CA GLY A 35 -7.88 10.85 5.70
C GLY A 35 -9.02 9.91 6.08
N ASP A 36 -9.07 9.53 7.36
CA ASP A 36 -10.20 8.81 7.93
C ASP A 36 -10.63 9.46 9.25
N LYS A 37 -11.86 9.96 9.26
CA LYS A 37 -12.41 10.62 10.44
C LYS A 37 -12.67 9.67 11.61
N THR A 38 -13.00 8.41 11.31
CA THR A 38 -13.27 7.39 12.34
C THR A 38 -12.01 7.00 13.11
N SER A 39 -10.90 6.88 12.41
CA SER A 39 -9.60 6.58 13.00
C SER A 39 -8.78 7.84 13.36
N ASN A 40 -9.37 9.03 13.18
CA ASN A 40 -8.72 10.32 13.42
C ASN A 40 -7.40 10.48 12.64
N ILE A 41 -7.39 9.98 11.40
CA ILE A 41 -6.25 10.08 10.49
C ILE A 41 -6.45 11.30 9.59
N SER A 42 -5.51 12.23 9.63
CA SER A 42 -5.51 13.42 8.75
C SER A 42 -4.96 13.04 7.39
N GLY A 43 -5.69 13.34 6.32
CA GLY A 43 -5.22 13.22 4.94
C GLY A 43 -4.22 14.32 4.59
N GLY A 44 -3.48 14.11 3.50
CA GLY A 44 -2.56 15.11 2.99
C GLY A 44 -1.54 14.57 1.99
N ASN A 45 -0.75 15.49 1.43
CA ASN A 45 0.41 15.18 0.59
C ASN A 45 1.69 15.51 1.34
N TYR A 46 2.69 14.69 1.18
CA TYR A 46 3.95 14.78 1.90
C TYR A 46 5.13 14.63 0.93
N HIS A 47 6.19 15.38 1.21
CA HIS A 47 7.46 15.22 0.53
C HIS A 47 8.49 14.66 1.51
N ILE A 48 8.86 13.41 1.33
CA ILE A 48 9.86 12.71 2.14
C ILE A 48 11.16 12.68 1.33
N PRO A 49 12.18 13.43 1.73
CA PRO A 49 13.46 13.42 1.03
C PRO A 49 14.19 12.09 1.18
N ASP A 50 14.95 11.68 0.15
CA ASP A 50 15.67 10.41 0.12
C ASP A 50 16.60 10.21 1.33
N ASN A 51 17.30 11.25 1.75
CA ASN A 51 18.17 11.20 2.91
C ASN A 51 17.43 11.01 4.24
N GLU A 52 16.12 11.20 4.29
CA GLU A 52 15.27 10.95 5.45
C GLU A 52 14.40 9.69 5.32
N TYR A 53 14.47 9.00 4.18
CA TYR A 53 13.60 7.86 3.90
C TYR A 53 13.73 6.75 4.95
N ASN A 54 14.94 6.40 5.36
CA ASN A 54 15.18 5.43 6.43
C ASN A 54 14.56 5.83 7.79
N LYS A 55 14.55 7.13 8.08
CA LYS A 55 13.90 7.65 9.29
C LYS A 55 12.38 7.53 9.19
N PHE A 56 11.85 7.83 8.03
CA PHE A 56 10.42 7.64 7.72
C PHE A 56 10.02 6.17 7.89
N LEU A 57 10.72 5.23 7.26
CA LEU A 57 10.44 3.80 7.37
C LEU A 57 10.45 3.30 8.81
N LYS A 58 11.38 3.75 9.64
CA LYS A 58 11.40 3.41 11.08
C LYS A 58 10.16 3.94 11.81
N CYS A 59 9.72 5.17 11.52
CA CYS A 59 8.51 5.73 12.11
C CYS A 59 7.26 4.98 11.64
N TYR A 60 7.20 4.62 10.37
CA TYR A 60 6.11 3.86 9.78
C TYR A 60 6.03 2.45 10.37
N HIS A 61 7.15 1.73 10.41
CA HIS A 61 7.24 0.40 11.00
C HIS A 61 6.78 0.38 12.47
N ASP A 62 7.29 1.32 13.30
CA ASP A 62 6.89 1.45 14.70
C ASP A 62 5.38 1.72 14.84
N HIS A 63 4.82 2.54 13.93
CA HIS A 63 3.42 2.92 13.96
C HIS A 63 2.49 1.75 13.57
N VAL A 64 2.80 1.09 12.46
CA VAL A 64 1.92 0.05 11.87
C VAL A 64 2.19 -1.32 12.48
N PHE A 65 3.44 -1.78 12.45
CA PHE A 65 3.78 -3.17 12.79
C PHE A 65 4.03 -3.38 14.28
N ILE A 66 4.60 -2.40 14.98
CA ILE A 66 4.86 -2.55 16.42
C ILE A 66 3.63 -2.16 17.25
N LYS A 67 2.95 -1.07 16.88
CA LYS A 67 1.79 -0.56 17.63
C LYS A 67 0.44 -1.03 17.09
N GLY A 68 0.41 -1.66 15.92
CA GLY A 68 -0.81 -2.16 15.29
C GLY A 68 -1.80 -1.05 14.86
N ASN A 69 -1.32 0.18 14.61
CA ASN A 69 -2.19 1.25 14.19
C ASN A 69 -2.53 1.12 12.71
N MET A 70 -3.77 1.47 12.35
CA MET A 70 -4.16 1.62 10.95
C MET A 70 -3.43 2.80 10.30
N GLU A 71 -3.10 2.64 9.01
CA GLU A 71 -2.50 3.68 8.21
C GLU A 71 -2.94 3.55 6.74
N TYR A 72 -3.16 4.71 6.08
CA TYR A 72 -3.61 4.79 4.68
C TYR A 72 -2.64 5.66 3.86
N LEU A 73 -1.35 5.48 4.11
CA LEU A 73 -0.29 6.17 3.39
C LEU A 73 0.10 5.37 2.15
N THR A 74 0.11 6.05 1.00
CA THR A 74 0.55 5.49 -0.28
C THR A 74 1.79 6.23 -0.75
N GLU A 75 2.69 5.51 -1.39
CA GLU A 75 3.85 6.07 -2.06
C GLU A 75 3.51 6.37 -3.52
N LYS A 76 4.00 7.48 -4.05
CA LYS A 76 3.85 7.79 -5.45
C LYS A 76 4.87 7.02 -6.27
N GLN A 77 4.42 6.51 -7.41
CA GLN A 77 5.30 5.94 -8.43
C GLN A 77 6.34 6.98 -8.87
N LEU A 78 7.59 6.60 -8.89
CA LEU A 78 8.66 7.41 -9.45
C LEU A 78 8.50 7.53 -10.97
N ILE A 79 8.84 8.70 -11.53
CA ILE A 79 8.66 8.98 -12.96
C ILE A 79 9.70 8.21 -13.78
N ASP A 80 10.97 8.24 -13.34
CA ASP A 80 12.10 7.73 -14.12
C ASP A 80 12.54 6.32 -13.69
N ASN A 81 12.39 5.99 -12.41
CA ASN A 81 12.75 4.69 -11.83
C ASN A 81 11.74 4.31 -10.77
N GLY A 82 11.05 3.21 -10.97
CA GLY A 82 10.10 2.72 -9.99
C GLY A 82 9.76 1.25 -10.23
N PRO A 83 9.19 0.58 -9.22
CA PRO A 83 8.72 -0.79 -9.41
C PRO A 83 7.60 -0.83 -10.45
N VAL A 84 7.56 -1.89 -11.22
CA VAL A 84 6.38 -2.22 -12.01
C VAL A 84 5.34 -2.82 -11.05
N MET A 85 4.15 -2.23 -11.02
CA MET A 85 3.05 -2.72 -10.19
C MET A 85 2.01 -3.39 -11.07
N ILE A 86 1.63 -4.60 -10.68
CA ILE A 86 0.60 -5.39 -11.35
C ILE A 86 -0.51 -5.60 -10.33
N ASP A 87 -1.74 -5.33 -10.74
CA ASP A 87 -2.93 -5.53 -9.92
C ASP A 87 -3.91 -6.42 -10.70
N VAL A 88 -4.19 -7.60 -10.15
CA VAL A 88 -5.10 -8.58 -10.74
C VAL A 88 -6.34 -8.70 -9.86
N ASP A 89 -7.42 -8.07 -10.28
CA ASP A 89 -8.74 -8.19 -9.64
C ASP A 89 -9.51 -9.39 -10.21
N LEU A 90 -9.76 -10.37 -9.37
CA LEU A 90 -10.53 -11.57 -9.71
C LEU A 90 -11.97 -11.44 -9.19
N HIS A 91 -12.94 -11.68 -10.08
CA HIS A 91 -14.35 -11.65 -9.75
C HIS A 91 -14.98 -12.99 -10.04
N TYR A 92 -15.64 -13.55 -9.03
CA TYR A 92 -16.34 -14.83 -9.11
C TYR A 92 -17.85 -14.67 -8.87
N SER A 93 -18.61 -15.68 -9.24
CA SER A 93 -20.02 -15.79 -8.85
C SER A 93 -20.16 -15.69 -7.32
N PRO A 94 -21.25 -15.08 -6.80
CA PRO A 94 -21.49 -14.98 -5.36
C PRO A 94 -21.57 -16.32 -4.64
N ASN A 95 -21.77 -17.41 -5.37
CA ASN A 95 -21.78 -18.77 -4.80
C ASN A 95 -20.39 -19.33 -4.51
N VAL A 96 -19.33 -18.77 -5.13
CA VAL A 96 -17.94 -19.15 -4.88
C VAL A 96 -17.47 -18.43 -3.61
N LYS A 97 -17.12 -19.20 -2.57
CA LYS A 97 -16.73 -18.66 -1.26
C LYS A 97 -15.27 -18.88 -0.93
N GLU A 98 -14.54 -19.48 -1.85
CA GLU A 98 -13.14 -19.86 -1.67
C GLU A 98 -12.30 -19.31 -2.81
N ARG A 99 -11.01 -19.16 -2.54
CA ARG A 99 -10.00 -18.77 -3.53
C ARG A 99 -9.92 -19.79 -4.64
N GLN A 100 -9.89 -19.33 -5.88
CA GLN A 100 -9.88 -20.20 -7.07
C GLN A 100 -8.50 -20.26 -7.74
N HIS A 101 -7.56 -19.41 -7.34
CA HIS A 101 -6.19 -19.49 -7.83
C HIS A 101 -5.26 -20.13 -6.80
N SER A 102 -4.17 -20.70 -7.28
CA SER A 102 -3.09 -21.29 -6.51
C SER A 102 -1.78 -20.56 -6.78
N SER A 103 -0.73 -20.90 -6.04
CA SER A 103 0.63 -20.42 -6.29
C SER A 103 1.11 -20.75 -7.72
N ASP A 104 0.69 -21.89 -8.29
CA ASP A 104 1.07 -22.27 -9.64
C ASP A 104 0.46 -21.31 -10.68
N HIS A 105 -0.81 -20.95 -10.52
CA HIS A 105 -1.47 -19.95 -11.39
C HIS A 105 -0.77 -18.58 -11.32
N ILE A 106 -0.28 -18.19 -10.14
CA ILE A 106 0.48 -16.94 -9.96
C ILE A 106 1.81 -17.04 -10.70
N THR A 107 2.52 -18.16 -10.54
CA THR A 107 3.79 -18.41 -11.22
C THR A 107 3.64 -18.40 -12.74
N ASP A 108 2.63 -19.09 -13.27
CA ASP A 108 2.33 -19.10 -14.71
C ASP A 108 2.02 -17.69 -15.23
N GLY A 109 1.22 -16.94 -14.47
CA GLY A 109 0.90 -15.55 -14.80
C GLY A 109 2.13 -14.64 -14.84
N LEU A 110 3.05 -14.81 -13.88
CA LEU A 110 4.32 -14.08 -13.85
C LEU A 110 5.22 -14.45 -15.04
N CYS A 111 5.34 -15.74 -15.37
CA CYS A 111 6.12 -16.18 -16.54
C CYS A 111 5.59 -15.54 -17.82
N ILE A 112 4.27 -15.61 -18.05
CA ILE A 112 3.64 -14.98 -19.22
C ILE A 112 3.90 -13.46 -19.24
N TYR A 113 3.80 -12.80 -18.09
CA TYR A 113 4.04 -11.38 -17.99
C TYR A 113 5.49 -11.02 -18.29
N MET A 114 6.45 -11.75 -17.73
CA MET A 114 7.88 -11.53 -17.97
C MET A 114 8.27 -11.78 -19.42
N ASP A 115 7.72 -12.81 -20.04
CA ASP A 115 7.91 -13.08 -21.47
C ASP A 115 7.42 -11.89 -22.31
N LYS A 116 6.25 -11.34 -21.99
CA LYS A 116 5.72 -10.15 -22.69
C LYS A 116 6.53 -8.89 -22.43
N CYS A 117 7.05 -8.72 -21.22
CA CYS A 117 8.00 -7.63 -20.95
C CYS A 117 9.27 -7.76 -21.80
N GLY A 118 9.82 -8.97 -21.95
CA GLY A 118 10.98 -9.22 -22.79
C GLY A 118 10.77 -8.92 -24.27
N GLU A 119 9.52 -9.02 -24.77
CA GLU A 119 9.19 -8.64 -26.15
C GLU A 119 9.25 -7.13 -26.38
N ILE A 120 9.04 -6.34 -25.33
CA ILE A 120 8.89 -4.86 -25.41
C ILE A 120 10.12 -4.14 -24.88
N LEU A 121 10.73 -4.70 -23.82
CA LEU A 121 11.85 -4.12 -23.11
C LEU A 121 13.14 -4.87 -23.44
N ASN A 122 14.23 -4.14 -23.64
CA ASN A 122 15.55 -4.76 -23.75
C ASN A 122 16.09 -5.07 -22.34
N ILE A 123 15.72 -6.24 -21.82
CA ILE A 123 16.17 -6.72 -20.51
C ILE A 123 17.45 -7.52 -20.72
N PRO A 124 18.60 -7.12 -20.15
CA PRO A 124 19.84 -7.89 -20.26
C PRO A 124 19.68 -9.29 -19.64
N ASP A 125 20.32 -10.31 -20.25
CA ASP A 125 20.21 -11.71 -19.83
C ASP A 125 20.72 -11.97 -18.39
N ASP A 126 21.59 -11.12 -17.89
CA ASP A 126 22.14 -11.17 -16.52
C ASP A 126 21.32 -10.35 -15.50
N SER A 127 20.18 -9.80 -15.92
CA SER A 127 19.31 -9.02 -15.04
C SER A 127 18.64 -9.90 -13.99
N SER A 128 18.68 -9.46 -12.74
CA SER A 128 17.93 -10.05 -11.64
C SER A 128 16.68 -9.21 -11.39
N VAL A 129 15.52 -9.85 -11.43
CA VAL A 129 14.23 -9.22 -11.13
C VAL A 129 13.69 -9.80 -9.83
N GLU A 130 13.50 -8.94 -8.83
CA GLU A 130 12.81 -9.32 -7.59
C GLU A 130 11.32 -9.06 -7.74
N VAL A 131 10.50 -10.06 -7.38
CA VAL A 131 9.03 -9.97 -7.44
C VAL A 131 8.46 -10.17 -6.04
N PHE A 132 7.63 -9.23 -5.61
CA PHE A 132 6.89 -9.32 -4.35
C PHE A 132 5.42 -9.58 -4.66
N ILE A 133 4.89 -10.68 -4.14
CA ILE A 133 3.50 -11.08 -4.36
C ILE A 133 2.72 -10.85 -3.06
N MET A 134 1.65 -10.10 -3.16
CA MET A 134 0.73 -9.87 -2.05
C MET A 134 -0.66 -10.36 -2.42
N GLU A 135 -1.23 -11.18 -1.58
CA GLU A 135 -2.59 -11.69 -1.72
C GLU A 135 -3.45 -11.21 -0.53
N LYS A 136 -4.72 -11.03 -0.78
CA LYS A 136 -5.67 -10.84 0.33
C LYS A 136 -5.69 -12.10 1.20
N PRO A 137 -5.73 -11.99 2.53
CA PRO A 137 -5.76 -13.17 3.39
C PRO A 137 -7.01 -14.05 3.15
N ASN A 138 -8.13 -13.43 2.77
CA ASN A 138 -9.39 -14.09 2.45
C ASN A 138 -10.06 -13.42 1.26
N VAL A 139 -10.90 -14.20 0.55
CA VAL A 139 -11.80 -13.65 -0.47
C VAL A 139 -12.84 -12.73 0.16
N ASN A 140 -13.26 -11.70 -0.56
CA ASN A 140 -14.30 -10.77 -0.12
C ASN A 140 -15.65 -11.15 -0.76
N CYS A 141 -16.52 -11.79 0.02
CA CYS A 141 -17.85 -12.22 -0.43
C CYS A 141 -18.85 -11.07 -0.32
N LEU A 142 -19.26 -10.53 -1.45
CA LEU A 142 -20.33 -9.54 -1.58
C LEU A 142 -21.64 -10.21 -2.03
N PRO A 143 -22.80 -9.55 -1.88
CA PRO A 143 -24.09 -10.12 -2.31
C PRO A 143 -24.14 -10.46 -3.80
N GLU A 144 -23.51 -9.64 -4.65
CA GLU A 144 -23.54 -9.77 -6.11
C GLU A 144 -22.32 -10.48 -6.71
N LYS A 145 -21.24 -10.61 -5.96
CA LYS A 145 -19.98 -11.24 -6.42
C LYS A 145 -19.03 -11.55 -5.27
N THR A 146 -18.13 -12.47 -5.52
CA THR A 146 -16.95 -12.68 -4.66
C THR A 146 -15.73 -12.05 -5.35
N LYS A 147 -14.96 -11.29 -4.60
CA LYS A 147 -13.72 -10.65 -5.06
C LYS A 147 -12.50 -11.29 -4.43
N ASP A 148 -11.48 -11.46 -5.23
CA ASP A 148 -10.13 -11.79 -4.77
C ASP A 148 -9.12 -10.88 -5.49
N GLY A 149 -7.87 -10.86 -5.08
CA GLY A 149 -6.85 -10.00 -5.70
C GLY A 149 -5.44 -10.45 -5.38
N ILE A 150 -4.58 -10.22 -6.37
CA ILE A 150 -3.13 -10.46 -6.34
C ILE A 150 -2.46 -9.13 -6.72
N HIS A 151 -1.51 -8.68 -5.90
CA HIS A 151 -0.77 -7.44 -6.11
C HIS A 151 0.72 -7.70 -6.14
#